data_486f0bbc6ee6c594baa4776f07e4753a
#
_entry.id   486f0bbc6ee6c594baa4776f07e4753a
#
_cell.length_a   1.000
_cell.length_b   1.000
_cell.length_c   1.000
_cell.angle_alpha   90.00
_cell.angle_beta   90.00
_cell.angle_gamma   90.00
#
_symmetry.space_group_name_H-M   'P 1'
#
loop_
_entity.id
_entity.type
_entity.pdbx_description
1 polymer ?
#
loop_
_entity_poly.entity_id
_entity_poly.type
_entity_poly.pdbx_seq_one_letter_code
_entity_poly.pdbx_strand_id
1 'polypeptide(L)'
;MSSDTGAIKALIKARCGLSIEDNGEGLLLQALTERAKALAIQTASYYARLVSDEAEFQELVNRLTVNETYFFREPEQIRLLVDRLAPRFLAAREGQAPLRILSAGCSSGEEPYSLVMALMDRYGQSVSRLFDFVGGDIDSTVLAKARHARYTEFSFRGVPASVRSHYFDKDCQTYVLKPEVKKLVHFHELNLLADNQPTVLQDFDIIFFRNVSIYFDTPTRKTIQQNLVKLMKDDGVLVIGTAETLANDLGVLPLVQEDGLFYFAKGQPLLPETSSCKLRPQRTTPSPKPIPQATTTASAQPPFAKLLIPGVRRPSELASPVPQDQKPTLTSARQLTH
;
A
#
# COMPACT_ATOMS: atom_id res chain seq x y z
N MET A 1 10.19 9.68 35.37
CA MET A 1 10.38 9.43 33.91
C MET A 1 9.72 8.12 33.44
N SER A 2 9.86 6.98 34.14
CA SER A 2 9.27 5.71 33.67
C SER A 2 7.73 5.68 33.68
N SER A 3 7.05 6.27 34.67
CA SER A 3 5.58 6.28 34.76
C SER A 3 4.91 7.15 33.69
N ASP A 4 5.52 8.27 33.33
CA ASP A 4 4.93 9.22 32.37
C ASP A 4 5.04 8.69 30.94
N THR A 5 6.14 7.99 30.60
CA THR A 5 6.31 7.34 29.28
C THR A 5 5.26 6.25 29.07
N GLY A 6 4.98 5.45 30.10
CA GLY A 6 3.93 4.43 30.05
C GLY A 6 2.53 5.01 29.78
N ALA A 7 2.18 6.11 30.45
CA ALA A 7 0.92 6.80 30.24
C ALA A 7 0.82 7.39 28.82
N ILE A 8 1.92 7.95 28.28
CA ILE A 8 1.97 8.47 26.90
C ILE A 8 1.81 7.34 25.89
N LYS A 9 2.52 6.20 26.06
CA LYS A 9 2.35 5.02 25.21
C LYS A 9 0.89 4.53 25.19
N ALA A 10 0.25 4.47 26.39
CA ALA A 10 -1.16 4.09 26.48
C ALA A 10 -2.10 5.08 25.78
N LEU A 11 -1.84 6.39 25.90
CA LEU A 11 -2.61 7.44 25.21
C LEU A 11 -2.48 7.32 23.69
N ILE A 12 -1.26 7.15 23.18
CA ILE A 12 -1.00 6.97 21.73
C ILE A 12 -1.73 5.73 21.23
N LYS A 13 -1.60 4.61 21.94
CA LYS A 13 -2.30 3.38 21.56
C LYS A 13 -3.82 3.55 21.56
N ALA A 14 -4.38 4.20 22.58
CA ALA A 14 -5.80 4.41 22.68
C ALA A 14 -6.38 5.32 21.58
N ARG A 15 -5.62 6.37 21.18
CA ARG A 15 -6.11 7.36 20.21
C ARG A 15 -5.84 7.01 18.77
N CYS A 16 -4.68 6.39 18.45
CA CYS A 16 -4.29 6.09 17.08
C CYS A 16 -3.82 4.64 16.84
N GLY A 17 -3.84 3.79 17.87
CA GLY A 17 -3.56 2.36 17.76
C GLY A 17 -2.07 1.99 17.68
N LEU A 18 -1.16 2.96 17.54
CA LEU A 18 0.27 2.68 17.41
C LEU A 18 0.81 2.00 18.66
N SER A 19 1.39 0.81 18.47
CA SER A 19 2.03 0.05 19.54
C SER A 19 3.52 0.36 19.54
N ILE A 20 3.98 1.05 20.59
CA ILE A 20 5.39 1.44 20.73
C ILE A 20 6.07 0.42 21.63
N GLU A 21 6.72 -0.57 20.99
CA GLU A 21 7.52 -1.58 21.65
C GLU A 21 8.94 -1.06 21.98
N ASP A 22 9.77 -1.89 22.61
CA ASP A 22 11.10 -1.50 23.12
C ASP A 22 12.02 -0.89 22.05
N ASN A 23 11.96 -1.39 20.82
CA ASN A 23 12.73 -0.85 19.68
C ASN A 23 12.25 0.53 19.21
N GLY A 24 11.01 0.92 19.51
CA GLY A 24 10.44 2.26 19.24
C GLY A 24 10.60 3.26 20.37
N GLU A 25 11.04 2.82 21.57
CA GLU A 25 11.11 3.68 22.75
C GLU A 25 12.10 4.83 22.60
N GLY A 26 13.23 4.58 21.94
CA GLY A 26 14.22 5.63 21.64
C GLY A 26 13.65 6.76 20.81
N LEU A 27 12.88 6.44 19.77
CA LEU A 27 12.20 7.44 18.93
C LEU A 27 11.16 8.24 19.72
N LEU A 28 10.38 7.56 20.56
CA LEU A 28 9.42 8.23 21.44
C LEU A 28 10.11 9.21 22.39
N LEU A 29 11.16 8.79 23.11
CA LEU A 29 11.88 9.65 24.03
C LEU A 29 12.51 10.85 23.33
N GLN A 30 13.06 10.66 22.14
CA GLN A 30 13.59 11.76 21.33
C GLN A 30 12.46 12.75 20.96
N ALA A 31 11.32 12.24 20.43
CA ALA A 31 10.18 13.08 20.05
C ALA A 31 9.62 13.87 21.24
N LEU A 32 9.48 13.23 22.42
CA LEU A 32 9.03 13.90 23.64
C LEU A 32 9.99 15.02 24.07
N THR A 33 11.29 14.77 24.02
CA THR A 33 12.31 15.75 24.40
C THR A 33 12.30 16.94 23.45
N GLU A 34 12.24 16.71 22.15
CA GLU A 34 12.19 17.76 21.13
C GLU A 34 10.93 18.60 21.25
N ARG A 35 9.75 17.97 21.46
CA ARG A 35 8.48 18.70 21.60
C ARG A 35 8.42 19.49 22.89
N ALA A 36 8.79 18.91 24.02
CA ALA A 36 8.84 19.64 25.30
C ALA A 36 9.77 20.86 25.22
N LYS A 37 10.94 20.72 24.56
CA LYS A 37 11.85 21.84 24.30
C LYS A 37 11.22 22.91 23.41
N ALA A 38 10.53 22.51 22.32
CA ALA A 38 9.87 23.46 21.41
C ALA A 38 8.76 24.27 22.10
N LEU A 39 8.06 23.66 23.08
CA LEU A 39 7.03 24.30 23.87
C LEU A 39 7.56 25.04 25.11
N ALA A 40 8.86 24.98 25.37
CA ALA A 40 9.49 25.52 26.59
C ALA A 40 8.87 24.98 27.89
N ILE A 41 8.49 23.70 27.94
CA ILE A 41 7.91 23.04 29.12
C ILE A 41 8.79 21.88 29.57
N GLN A 42 8.59 21.45 30.82
CA GLN A 42 9.27 20.25 31.31
C GLN A 42 8.61 18.99 30.72
N THR A 43 9.41 17.97 30.43
CA THR A 43 8.93 16.69 29.88
C THR A 43 7.87 16.06 30.78
N ALA A 44 7.99 16.19 32.11
CA ALA A 44 7.01 15.71 33.07
C ALA A 44 5.60 16.36 32.91
N SER A 45 5.54 17.59 32.41
CA SER A 45 4.28 18.29 32.15
C SER A 45 3.69 18.00 30.77
N TYR A 46 4.42 17.28 29.91
CA TYR A 46 4.03 17.09 28.52
C TYR A 46 2.82 16.19 28.36
N TYR A 47 2.63 15.19 29.25
CA TYR A 47 1.43 14.35 29.23
C TYR A 47 0.13 15.14 29.37
N ALA A 48 0.09 16.08 30.32
CA ALA A 48 -1.10 16.92 30.51
C ALA A 48 -1.39 17.78 29.26
N ARG A 49 -0.32 18.25 28.59
CA ARG A 49 -0.43 18.98 27.32
C ARG A 49 -1.03 18.12 26.22
N LEU A 50 -0.55 16.88 26.05
CA LEU A 50 -1.07 15.94 25.05
C LEU A 50 -2.55 15.59 25.25
N VAL A 51 -3.01 15.53 26.50
CA VAL A 51 -4.42 15.24 26.81
C VAL A 51 -5.32 16.40 26.41
N SER A 52 -4.86 17.65 26.59
CA SER A 52 -5.67 18.85 26.42
C SER A 52 -5.53 19.53 25.07
N ASP A 53 -4.51 19.20 24.28
CA ASP A 53 -4.19 19.86 23.01
C ASP A 53 -4.09 18.83 21.88
N GLU A 54 -5.13 18.78 21.06
CA GLU A 54 -5.21 17.85 19.91
C GLU A 54 -4.16 18.17 18.84
N ALA A 55 -3.85 19.44 18.62
CA ALA A 55 -2.83 19.84 17.65
C ALA A 55 -1.45 19.35 18.11
N GLU A 56 -1.15 19.45 19.42
CA GLU A 56 0.12 18.94 19.95
C GLU A 56 0.17 17.41 19.92
N PHE A 57 -0.94 16.73 20.18
CA PHE A 57 -1.02 15.29 20.01
C PHE A 57 -0.73 14.88 18.56
N GLN A 58 -1.31 15.58 17.59
CA GLN A 58 -1.05 15.36 16.16
C GLN A 58 0.43 15.58 15.79
N GLU A 59 1.06 16.63 16.33
CA GLU A 59 2.49 16.90 16.13
C GLU A 59 3.38 15.77 16.68
N LEU A 60 2.99 15.17 17.80
CA LEU A 60 3.69 14.00 18.32
C LEU A 60 3.49 12.77 17.43
N VAL A 61 2.26 12.48 17.00
CA VAL A 61 1.95 11.36 16.11
C VAL A 61 2.73 11.47 14.81
N ASN A 62 2.78 12.64 14.17
CA ASN A 62 3.55 12.89 12.95
C ASN A 62 5.04 12.55 13.07
N ARG A 63 5.60 12.53 14.28
CA ARG A 63 7.01 12.18 14.54
C ARG A 63 7.23 10.69 14.82
N LEU A 64 6.16 9.98 15.14
CA LEU A 64 6.20 8.56 15.51
C LEU A 64 5.80 7.63 14.38
N THR A 65 5.13 8.17 13.35
CA THR A 65 4.74 7.41 12.17
C THR A 65 5.96 7.02 11.32
N VAL A 66 5.95 5.79 10.83
CA VAL A 66 6.95 5.30 9.88
C VAL A 66 6.37 5.42 8.47
N ASN A 67 6.94 6.30 7.69
CA ASN A 67 6.40 6.70 6.39
C ASN A 67 7.20 6.13 5.21
N GLU A 68 7.58 4.84 5.27
CA GLU A 68 8.30 4.19 4.18
C GLU A 68 7.33 3.77 3.07
N THR A 69 7.43 4.44 1.93
CA THR A 69 6.63 4.15 0.74
C THR A 69 7.44 4.40 -0.54
N TYR A 70 7.00 3.81 -1.65
CA TYR A 70 7.57 4.02 -2.98
C TYR A 70 6.56 3.66 -4.07
N PHE A 71 6.76 4.21 -5.26
CA PHE A 71 5.86 3.97 -6.39
C PHE A 71 5.84 2.50 -6.81
N PHE A 72 4.64 1.99 -7.09
CA PHE A 72 4.37 0.62 -7.55
C PHE A 72 4.86 -0.47 -6.59
N ARG A 73 4.87 -0.20 -5.27
CA ARG A 73 5.14 -1.22 -4.24
C ARG A 73 4.16 -2.38 -4.39
N GLU A 74 4.68 -3.64 -4.36
CA GLU A 74 3.91 -4.87 -4.55
C GLU A 74 3.03 -4.82 -5.82
N PRO A 75 3.63 -4.80 -7.01
CA PRO A 75 2.95 -4.54 -8.28
C PRO A 75 1.87 -5.57 -8.62
N GLU A 76 1.93 -6.78 -8.05
CA GLU A 76 0.94 -7.82 -8.27
C GLU A 76 -0.46 -7.43 -7.75
N GLN A 77 -0.52 -6.70 -6.63
CA GLN A 77 -1.80 -6.23 -6.09
C GLN A 77 -2.36 -5.05 -6.91
N ILE A 78 -1.47 -4.23 -7.50
CA ILE A 78 -1.90 -3.21 -8.46
C ILE A 78 -2.45 -3.89 -9.71
N ARG A 79 -1.83 -4.98 -10.16
CA ARG A 79 -2.34 -5.80 -11.28
C ARG A 79 -3.70 -6.41 -10.96
N LEU A 80 -3.90 -6.94 -9.74
CA LEU A 80 -5.20 -7.42 -9.29
C LEU A 80 -6.29 -6.34 -9.47
N LEU A 81 -5.99 -5.10 -9.04
CA LEU A 81 -6.90 -3.98 -9.28
C LEU A 81 -7.20 -3.79 -10.77
N VAL A 82 -6.15 -3.65 -11.59
CA VAL A 82 -6.28 -3.25 -13.00
C VAL A 82 -6.92 -4.35 -13.85
N ASP A 83 -6.55 -5.61 -13.63
CA ASP A 83 -6.93 -6.72 -14.51
C ASP A 83 -8.18 -7.48 -14.04
N ARG A 84 -8.52 -7.40 -12.76
CA ARG A 84 -9.64 -8.16 -12.16
C ARG A 84 -10.69 -7.28 -11.51
N LEU A 85 -10.32 -6.55 -10.45
CA LEU A 85 -11.29 -5.85 -9.64
C LEU A 85 -11.96 -4.69 -10.41
N ALA A 86 -11.18 -3.78 -11.01
CA ALA A 86 -11.74 -2.65 -11.73
C ALA A 86 -12.66 -3.07 -12.89
N PRO A 87 -12.29 -4.00 -13.81
CA PRO A 87 -13.20 -4.46 -14.86
C PRO A 87 -14.50 -5.06 -14.31
N ARG A 88 -14.40 -5.86 -13.25
CA ARG A 88 -15.54 -6.53 -12.62
C ARG A 88 -16.53 -5.53 -12.01
N PHE A 89 -16.01 -4.60 -11.20
CA PHE A 89 -16.84 -3.57 -10.60
C PHE A 89 -17.46 -2.63 -11.66
N LEU A 90 -16.71 -2.24 -12.70
CA LEU A 90 -17.23 -1.40 -13.78
C LEU A 90 -18.35 -2.11 -14.57
N ALA A 91 -18.22 -3.42 -14.83
CA ALA A 91 -19.25 -4.21 -15.47
C ALA A 91 -20.52 -4.32 -14.61
N ALA A 92 -20.37 -4.51 -13.30
CA ALA A 92 -21.50 -4.61 -12.37
C ALA A 92 -22.23 -3.27 -12.17
N ARG A 93 -21.55 -2.13 -12.35
CA ARG A 93 -22.11 -0.79 -12.12
C ARG A 93 -22.80 -0.15 -13.35
N GLU A 94 -22.66 -0.72 -14.55
CA GLU A 94 -23.35 -0.29 -15.79
C GLU A 94 -23.38 1.23 -16.04
N GLY A 95 -22.24 1.93 -15.80
CA GLY A 95 -22.13 3.38 -16.02
C GLY A 95 -22.73 4.26 -14.91
N GLN A 96 -23.02 3.70 -13.75
CA GLN A 96 -23.36 4.46 -12.54
C GLN A 96 -22.17 5.30 -12.05
N ALA A 97 -22.29 5.89 -10.85
CA ALA A 97 -21.27 6.71 -10.20
C ALA A 97 -19.85 6.08 -10.26
N PRO A 98 -18.78 6.89 -10.28
CA PRO A 98 -17.41 6.38 -10.34
C PRO A 98 -17.11 5.39 -9.21
N LEU A 99 -16.26 4.40 -9.50
CA LEU A 99 -15.74 3.49 -8.48
C LEU A 99 -14.86 4.25 -7.50
N ARG A 100 -15.18 4.17 -6.22
CA ARG A 100 -14.44 4.85 -5.16
C ARG A 100 -13.35 3.94 -4.61
N ILE A 101 -12.12 4.42 -4.66
CA ILE A 101 -10.92 3.71 -4.23
C ILE A 101 -10.24 4.50 -3.12
N LEU A 102 -10.06 3.87 -1.95
CA LEU A 102 -9.32 4.43 -0.82
C LEU A 102 -7.96 3.76 -0.71
N SER A 103 -6.89 4.55 -0.56
CA SER A 103 -5.60 4.12 -0.04
C SER A 103 -5.52 4.56 1.42
N ALA A 104 -5.67 3.63 2.34
CA ALA A 104 -5.71 3.86 3.79
C ALA A 104 -4.31 3.66 4.40
N GLY A 105 -3.73 4.70 4.99
CA GLY A 105 -2.31 4.77 5.34
C GLY A 105 -1.46 5.07 4.11
N CYS A 106 -1.85 6.11 3.33
CA CYS A 106 -1.26 6.41 2.03
C CYS A 106 0.11 7.10 2.08
N SER A 107 0.58 7.50 3.28
CA SER A 107 1.83 8.23 3.49
C SER A 107 1.97 9.44 2.54
N SER A 108 3.10 9.61 1.88
CA SER A 108 3.37 10.71 0.93
C SER A 108 2.75 10.53 -0.46
N GLY A 109 1.80 9.60 -0.62
CA GLY A 109 0.92 9.51 -1.79
C GLY A 109 1.40 8.61 -2.91
N GLU A 110 2.55 7.92 -2.78
CA GLU A 110 3.09 7.05 -3.82
C GLU A 110 2.12 5.91 -4.18
N GLU A 111 1.40 5.34 -3.19
CA GLU A 111 0.43 4.28 -3.46
C GLU A 111 -0.77 4.79 -4.27
N PRO A 112 -1.59 5.77 -3.82
CA PRO A 112 -2.75 6.18 -4.59
C PRO A 112 -2.37 6.73 -5.97
N TYR A 113 -1.24 7.42 -6.13
CA TYR A 113 -0.78 7.85 -7.44
C TYR A 113 -0.36 6.68 -8.33
N SER A 114 0.21 5.60 -7.76
CA SER A 114 0.51 4.38 -8.53
C SER A 114 -0.76 3.70 -9.04
N LEU A 115 -1.83 3.67 -8.23
CA LEU A 115 -3.14 3.15 -8.65
C LEU A 115 -3.71 3.96 -9.81
N VAL A 116 -3.66 5.30 -9.71
CA VAL A 116 -4.08 6.21 -10.79
C VAL A 116 -3.30 5.94 -12.07
N MET A 117 -1.96 5.95 -12.01
CA MET A 117 -1.10 5.74 -13.19
C MET A 117 -1.36 4.40 -13.85
N ALA A 118 -1.50 3.32 -13.07
CA ALA A 118 -1.79 1.99 -13.59
C ALA A 118 -3.16 1.92 -14.29
N LEU A 119 -4.17 2.58 -13.74
CA LEU A 119 -5.50 2.65 -14.36
C LEU A 119 -5.51 3.61 -15.57
N MET A 120 -4.71 4.67 -15.58
CA MET A 120 -4.53 5.53 -16.77
C MET A 120 -3.90 4.77 -17.93
N ASP A 121 -2.94 3.89 -17.69
CA ASP A 121 -2.36 3.03 -18.74
C ASP A 121 -3.40 2.14 -19.40
N ARG A 122 -4.44 1.72 -18.66
CA ARG A 122 -5.51 0.85 -19.17
C ARG A 122 -6.70 1.61 -19.73
N TYR A 123 -7.17 2.65 -19.07
CA TYR A 123 -8.43 3.34 -19.36
C TYR A 123 -8.22 4.74 -19.96
N GLY A 124 -6.98 5.21 -20.07
CA GLY A 124 -6.64 6.52 -20.62
C GLY A 124 -7.34 7.67 -19.90
N GLN A 125 -7.85 8.62 -20.68
CA GLN A 125 -8.55 9.81 -20.16
C GLN A 125 -9.88 9.48 -19.42
N SER A 126 -10.43 8.28 -19.62
CA SER A 126 -11.67 7.87 -18.97
C SER A 126 -11.51 7.65 -17.46
N VAL A 127 -10.29 7.55 -16.95
CA VAL A 127 -10.02 7.35 -15.50
C VAL A 127 -10.72 8.40 -14.65
N SER A 128 -10.69 9.67 -15.05
CA SER A 128 -11.32 10.77 -14.28
C SER A 128 -12.84 10.66 -14.17
N ARG A 129 -13.49 9.90 -15.06
CA ARG A 129 -14.93 9.65 -15.03
C ARG A 129 -15.28 8.33 -14.36
N LEU A 130 -14.40 7.34 -14.48
CA LEU A 130 -14.65 5.96 -14.04
C LEU A 130 -14.27 5.73 -12.57
N PHE A 131 -13.35 6.54 -12.03
CA PHE A 131 -12.78 6.32 -10.70
C PHE A 131 -12.71 7.61 -9.89
N ASP A 132 -12.92 7.49 -8.58
CA ASP A 132 -12.71 8.52 -7.56
C ASP A 132 -11.66 7.98 -6.57
N PHE A 133 -10.52 8.67 -6.47
CA PHE A 133 -9.39 8.23 -5.65
C PHE A 133 -9.24 9.08 -4.41
N VAL A 134 -9.21 8.42 -3.27
CA VAL A 134 -8.99 9.05 -1.97
C VAL A 134 -7.72 8.46 -1.33
N GLY A 135 -6.84 9.32 -0.84
CA GLY A 135 -5.73 8.96 0.02
C GLY A 135 -6.02 9.39 1.46
N GLY A 136 -5.88 8.49 2.41
CA GLY A 136 -6.07 8.78 3.82
C GLY A 136 -4.84 8.41 4.66
N ASP A 137 -4.40 9.30 5.53
CA ASP A 137 -3.32 9.04 6.49
C ASP A 137 -3.55 9.83 7.77
N ILE A 138 -3.02 9.32 8.88
CA ILE A 138 -3.09 10.02 10.17
C ILE A 138 -2.05 11.15 10.24
N ASP A 139 -0.95 11.05 9.50
CA ASP A 139 0.15 12.01 9.50
C ASP A 139 -0.15 13.16 8.52
N SER A 140 -0.52 14.31 9.08
CA SER A 140 -0.83 15.52 8.30
C SER A 140 0.38 16.06 7.51
N THR A 141 1.61 15.80 8.01
CA THR A 141 2.85 16.23 7.34
C THR A 141 3.09 15.47 6.05
N VAL A 142 2.85 14.15 6.04
CA VAL A 142 3.00 13.36 4.81
C VAL A 142 1.85 13.61 3.83
N LEU A 143 0.65 13.89 4.31
CA LEU A 143 -0.44 14.35 3.44
C LEU A 143 -0.14 15.67 2.74
N ALA A 144 0.54 16.61 3.41
CA ALA A 144 1.04 17.82 2.78
C ALA A 144 2.06 17.52 1.67
N LYS A 145 2.99 16.56 1.90
CA LYS A 145 3.93 16.09 0.87
C LYS A 145 3.19 15.42 -0.29
N ALA A 146 2.20 14.56 -0.01
CA ALA A 146 1.37 13.93 -1.02
C ALA A 146 0.66 14.96 -1.91
N ARG A 147 0.04 15.98 -1.32
CA ARG A 147 -0.58 17.09 -2.07
C ARG A 147 0.44 17.92 -2.86
N HIS A 148 1.66 18.04 -2.36
CA HIS A 148 2.74 18.71 -3.10
C HIS A 148 3.23 17.88 -4.29
N ALA A 149 3.26 16.55 -4.14
CA ALA A 149 3.59 15.57 -5.17
C ALA A 149 4.98 15.76 -5.79
N ARG A 150 5.98 16.02 -4.94
CA ARG A 150 7.39 16.16 -5.32
C ARG A 150 8.20 15.07 -4.62
N TYR A 151 8.95 14.29 -5.40
CA TYR A 151 9.60 13.07 -4.95
C TYR A 151 11.09 13.04 -5.26
N THR A 152 11.86 12.30 -4.49
CA THR A 152 13.29 12.05 -4.74
C THR A 152 13.48 10.71 -5.46
N GLU A 153 14.69 10.41 -5.88
CA GLU A 153 15.05 9.13 -6.52
C GLU A 153 14.66 7.91 -5.68
N PHE A 154 14.64 8.06 -4.35
CA PHE A 154 14.30 7.00 -3.41
C PHE A 154 12.87 6.44 -3.61
N SER A 155 11.92 7.31 -3.97
CA SER A 155 10.52 6.88 -4.25
C SER A 155 10.37 6.07 -5.54
N PHE A 156 11.41 5.99 -6.39
CA PHE A 156 11.37 5.32 -7.70
C PHE A 156 12.13 4.00 -7.75
N ARG A 157 12.49 3.43 -6.60
CA ARG A 157 13.19 2.13 -6.57
C ARG A 157 12.35 1.05 -7.26
N GLY A 158 12.93 0.38 -8.26
CA GLY A 158 12.24 -0.63 -9.06
C GLY A 158 11.29 -0.08 -10.14
N VAL A 159 11.15 1.23 -10.27
CA VAL A 159 10.30 1.87 -11.30
C VAL A 159 11.08 2.07 -12.59
N PRO A 160 10.61 1.57 -13.76
CA PRO A 160 11.26 1.80 -15.03
C PRO A 160 11.37 3.29 -15.37
N ALA A 161 12.48 3.68 -16.01
CA ALA A 161 12.71 5.05 -16.44
C ALA A 161 11.60 5.58 -17.37
N SER A 162 11.01 4.70 -18.21
CA SER A 162 9.91 5.05 -19.10
C SER A 162 8.64 5.49 -18.36
N VAL A 163 8.28 4.83 -17.26
CA VAL A 163 7.15 5.22 -16.41
C VAL A 163 7.42 6.57 -15.74
N ARG A 164 8.62 6.73 -15.20
CA ARG A 164 9.03 7.97 -14.56
C ARG A 164 9.00 9.15 -15.54
N SER A 165 9.57 9.03 -16.74
CA SER A 165 9.55 10.10 -17.74
C SER A 165 8.16 10.37 -18.29
N HIS A 166 7.25 9.37 -18.27
CA HIS A 166 5.87 9.55 -18.74
C HIS A 166 5.03 10.38 -17.78
N TYR A 167 5.15 10.14 -16.47
CA TYR A 167 4.26 10.71 -15.45
C TYR A 167 4.89 11.83 -14.61
N PHE A 168 6.19 12.06 -14.73
CA PHE A 168 6.89 13.04 -13.91
C PHE A 168 7.78 13.94 -14.76
N ASP A 169 7.87 15.19 -14.34
CA ASP A 169 8.83 16.17 -14.84
C ASP A 169 10.02 16.23 -13.87
N LYS A 170 11.24 16.18 -14.42
CA LYS A 170 12.45 16.27 -13.61
C LYS A 170 12.72 17.76 -13.27
N ASP A 171 12.86 18.04 -11.98
CA ASP A 171 13.24 19.36 -11.47
C ASP A 171 14.44 19.24 -10.52
N CYS A 172 15.61 19.59 -11.02
CA CYS A 172 16.90 19.41 -10.34
C CYS A 172 17.13 17.97 -9.85
N GLN A 173 17.08 17.73 -8.55
CA GLN A 173 17.24 16.42 -7.92
C GLN A 173 15.90 15.78 -7.51
N THR A 174 14.79 16.37 -7.91
CA THR A 174 13.46 15.89 -7.61
C THR A 174 12.65 15.62 -8.87
N TYR A 175 11.53 14.95 -8.70
CA TYR A 175 10.56 14.64 -9.74
C TYR A 175 9.20 15.15 -9.30
N VAL A 176 8.57 15.95 -10.14
CA VAL A 176 7.25 16.53 -9.89
C VAL A 176 6.22 15.73 -10.67
N LEU A 177 5.22 15.21 -9.98
CA LEU A 177 4.13 14.47 -10.62
C LEU A 177 3.31 15.41 -11.51
N LYS A 178 3.02 14.97 -12.72
CA LYS A 178 2.27 15.77 -13.70
C LYS A 178 0.85 16.09 -13.22
N PRO A 179 0.33 17.28 -13.52
CA PRO A 179 -0.96 17.74 -13.01
C PRO A 179 -2.14 16.84 -13.37
N GLU A 180 -2.10 16.15 -14.53
CA GLU A 180 -3.15 15.24 -14.97
C GLU A 180 -3.35 14.03 -14.06
N VAL A 181 -2.29 13.56 -13.39
CA VAL A 181 -2.34 12.48 -12.38
C VAL A 181 -2.69 13.09 -11.02
N LYS A 182 -1.98 14.15 -10.64
CA LYS A 182 -2.07 14.77 -9.32
C LYS A 182 -3.50 15.18 -8.97
N LYS A 183 -4.24 15.76 -9.90
CA LYS A 183 -5.62 16.24 -9.69
C LYS A 183 -6.66 15.15 -9.43
N LEU A 184 -6.30 13.87 -9.66
CA LEU A 184 -7.24 12.75 -9.55
C LEU A 184 -7.28 12.15 -8.14
N VAL A 185 -6.39 12.56 -7.23
CA VAL A 185 -6.36 12.02 -5.86
C VAL A 185 -6.72 13.12 -4.86
N HIS A 186 -7.69 12.83 -4.00
CA HIS A 186 -8.11 13.69 -2.90
C HIS A 186 -7.54 13.15 -1.58
N PHE A 187 -6.86 13.99 -0.82
CA PHE A 187 -6.20 13.58 0.42
C PHE A 187 -6.94 14.10 1.66
N HIS A 188 -7.19 13.20 2.62
CA HIS A 188 -7.86 13.50 3.88
C HIS A 188 -7.11 12.91 5.06
N GLU A 189 -7.22 13.56 6.22
CA GLU A 189 -6.79 12.96 7.47
C GLU A 189 -7.69 11.75 7.78
N LEU A 190 -7.07 10.63 8.13
CA LEU A 190 -7.75 9.37 8.42
C LEU A 190 -7.11 8.70 9.64
N ASN A 191 -7.79 8.78 10.76
CA ASN A 191 -7.48 7.94 11.91
C ASN A 191 -8.27 6.62 11.81
N LEU A 192 -7.58 5.52 11.60
CA LEU A 192 -8.18 4.19 11.41
C LEU A 192 -8.94 3.67 12.64
N LEU A 193 -8.68 4.23 13.83
CA LEU A 193 -9.41 3.90 15.06
C LEU A 193 -10.64 4.76 15.31
N ALA A 194 -10.81 5.87 14.60
CA ALA A 194 -11.98 6.72 14.81
C ALA A 194 -13.27 6.02 14.36
N ASP A 195 -14.24 5.95 15.24
CA ASP A 195 -15.53 5.31 14.96
C ASP A 195 -16.37 6.08 13.93
N ASN A 196 -16.25 7.40 13.91
CA ASN A 196 -16.99 8.28 13.02
C ASN A 196 -16.02 8.95 12.04
N GLN A 197 -16.13 8.58 10.77
CA GLN A 197 -15.40 9.21 9.69
C GLN A 197 -16.32 10.20 8.95
N PRO A 198 -15.77 11.30 8.39
CA PRO A 198 -16.53 12.19 7.53
C PRO A 198 -17.19 11.44 6.36
N THR A 199 -18.33 11.93 5.88
CA THR A 199 -19.07 11.31 4.75
C THR A 199 -18.24 11.18 3.48
N VAL A 200 -17.25 12.05 3.27
CA VAL A 200 -16.31 11.95 2.16
C VAL A 200 -15.45 10.66 2.23
N LEU A 201 -15.31 10.07 3.42
CA LEU A 201 -14.59 8.82 3.66
C LEU A 201 -15.55 7.63 3.85
N GLN A 202 -16.61 7.55 3.06
CA GLN A 202 -17.58 6.45 3.09
C GLN A 202 -17.85 5.90 1.69
N ASP A 203 -18.52 4.76 1.60
CA ASP A 203 -19.01 4.14 0.38
C ASP A 203 -17.91 3.78 -0.64
N PHE A 204 -16.79 3.23 -0.16
CA PHE A 204 -15.71 2.75 -1.02
C PHE A 204 -16.03 1.38 -1.62
N ASP A 205 -15.76 1.23 -2.92
CA ASP A 205 -15.82 -0.04 -3.62
C ASP A 205 -14.55 -0.86 -3.34
N ILE A 206 -13.39 -0.21 -3.24
CA ILE A 206 -12.10 -0.86 -3.04
C ILE A 206 -11.30 -0.05 -2.02
N ILE A 207 -10.80 -0.73 -0.98
CA ILE A 207 -9.88 -0.15 -0.01
C ILE A 207 -8.54 -0.86 -0.10
N PHE A 208 -7.45 -0.11 -0.29
CA PHE A 208 -6.07 -0.57 -0.09
C PHE A 208 -5.64 -0.22 1.32
N PHE A 209 -5.26 -1.23 2.10
CA PHE A 209 -4.71 -1.11 3.45
C PHE A 209 -3.45 -1.97 3.54
N ARG A 210 -2.35 -1.45 3.02
CA ARG A 210 -1.14 -2.21 2.77
C ARG A 210 0.06 -1.63 3.52
N ASN A 211 0.85 -2.52 4.13
CA ASN A 211 2.07 -2.18 4.86
C ASN A 211 1.85 -1.20 6.03
N VAL A 212 0.66 -1.22 6.61
CA VAL A 212 0.24 -0.37 7.73
C VAL A 212 -0.12 -1.23 8.95
N SER A 213 -0.69 -2.41 8.74
CA SER A 213 -1.14 -3.29 9.83
C SER A 213 0.01 -3.77 10.72
N ILE A 214 1.22 -3.75 10.21
CA ILE A 214 2.45 -4.14 10.93
C ILE A 214 2.75 -3.28 12.17
N TYR A 215 2.17 -2.09 12.26
CA TYR A 215 2.35 -1.18 13.39
C TYR A 215 1.35 -1.39 14.53
N PHE A 216 0.40 -2.33 14.36
CA PHE A 216 -0.69 -2.57 15.28
C PHE A 216 -0.66 -3.99 15.84
N ASP A 217 -1.03 -4.13 17.11
CA ASP A 217 -1.27 -5.44 17.70
C ASP A 217 -2.55 -6.09 17.14
N THR A 218 -2.74 -7.37 17.38
CA THR A 218 -3.87 -8.14 16.82
C THR A 218 -5.25 -7.60 17.21
N PRO A 219 -5.53 -7.19 18.47
CA PRO A 219 -6.80 -6.58 18.82
C PRO A 219 -7.06 -5.27 18.07
N THR A 220 -6.04 -4.41 17.97
CA THR A 220 -6.12 -3.13 17.25
C THR A 220 -6.37 -3.37 15.75
N ARG A 221 -5.68 -4.32 15.12
CA ARG A 221 -5.91 -4.69 13.71
C ARG A 221 -7.36 -5.13 13.47
N LYS A 222 -7.93 -5.91 14.38
CA LYS A 222 -9.34 -6.33 14.30
C LYS A 222 -10.28 -5.14 14.35
N THR A 223 -10.07 -4.20 15.27
CA THR A 223 -10.86 -2.98 15.37
C THR A 223 -10.73 -2.13 14.09
N ILE A 224 -9.51 -1.96 13.57
CA ILE A 224 -9.27 -1.23 12.32
C ILE A 224 -10.02 -1.88 11.15
N GLN A 225 -9.96 -3.21 11.00
CA GLN A 225 -10.73 -3.88 9.95
C GLN A 225 -12.23 -3.66 10.09
N GLN A 226 -12.78 -3.73 11.32
CA GLN A 226 -14.19 -3.43 11.57
C GLN A 226 -14.56 -2.00 11.18
N ASN A 227 -13.68 -1.03 11.43
CA ASN A 227 -13.88 0.34 11.02
C ASN A 227 -13.79 0.51 9.49
N LEU A 228 -12.81 -0.13 8.84
CA LEU A 228 -12.71 -0.12 7.38
C LEU A 228 -13.96 -0.72 6.71
N VAL A 229 -14.53 -1.79 7.29
CA VAL A 229 -15.81 -2.38 6.81
C VAL A 229 -16.96 -1.37 6.82
N LYS A 230 -17.01 -0.47 7.81
CA LYS A 230 -18.02 0.60 7.87
C LYS A 230 -17.87 1.61 6.71
N LEU A 231 -16.66 1.78 6.19
CA LEU A 231 -16.38 2.68 5.07
C LEU A 231 -16.66 2.05 3.72
N MET A 232 -16.84 0.74 3.65
CA MET A 232 -17.04 -0.02 2.41
C MET A 232 -18.52 -0.13 2.05
N LYS A 233 -18.82 -0.13 0.75
CA LYS A 233 -20.11 -0.62 0.23
C LYS A 233 -20.29 -2.10 0.54
N ASP A 234 -21.52 -2.61 0.41
CA ASP A 234 -21.85 -3.99 0.79
C ASP A 234 -21.16 -5.06 -0.06
N ASP A 235 -20.75 -4.72 -1.27
CA ASP A 235 -20.00 -5.56 -2.19
C ASP A 235 -18.51 -5.18 -2.28
N GLY A 236 -18.04 -4.30 -1.39
CA GLY A 236 -16.69 -3.76 -1.41
C GLY A 236 -15.61 -4.79 -1.08
N VAL A 237 -14.37 -4.50 -1.48
CA VAL A 237 -13.20 -5.34 -1.21
C VAL A 237 -12.10 -4.57 -0.49
N LEU A 238 -11.35 -5.29 0.36
CA LEU A 238 -10.21 -4.81 1.11
C LEU A 238 -8.95 -5.54 0.66
N VAL A 239 -7.99 -4.81 0.08
CA VAL A 239 -6.70 -5.33 -0.38
C VAL A 239 -5.65 -5.02 0.69
N ILE A 240 -4.99 -6.06 1.21
CA ILE A 240 -3.95 -5.95 2.24
C ILE A 240 -2.60 -6.39 1.64
N GLY A 241 -1.48 -5.92 2.19
CA GLY A 241 -0.14 -6.28 1.76
C GLY A 241 0.09 -7.80 1.76
N THR A 242 0.81 -8.31 0.78
CA THR A 242 1.01 -9.76 0.60
C THR A 242 1.59 -10.43 1.85
N ALA A 243 2.58 -9.79 2.49
CA ALA A 243 3.21 -10.31 3.71
C ALA A 243 2.30 -10.21 4.96
N GLU A 244 1.26 -9.37 4.90
CA GLU A 244 0.36 -9.08 6.03
C GLU A 244 -0.93 -9.90 5.98
N THR A 245 -1.26 -10.53 4.83
CA THR A 245 -2.59 -11.12 4.57
C THR A 245 -3.00 -12.14 5.64
N LEU A 246 -2.16 -13.14 5.91
CA LEU A 246 -2.48 -14.19 6.90
C LEU A 246 -2.59 -13.63 8.33
N ALA A 247 -1.77 -12.65 8.67
CA ALA A 247 -1.83 -11.99 9.98
C ALA A 247 -3.07 -11.12 10.15
N ASN A 248 -3.78 -10.81 9.06
CA ASN A 248 -5.02 -10.04 9.02
C ASN A 248 -6.26 -10.88 8.70
N ASP A 249 -6.14 -12.21 8.65
CA ASP A 249 -7.30 -13.11 8.65
C ASP A 249 -7.85 -13.23 10.08
N LEU A 250 -8.62 -12.21 10.48
CA LEU A 250 -9.10 -11.98 11.84
C LEU A 250 -10.59 -12.34 12.00
N GLY A 251 -11.18 -12.98 10.98
CA GLY A 251 -12.58 -13.36 10.97
C GLY A 251 -13.56 -12.18 10.85
N VAL A 252 -13.11 -11.02 10.39
CA VAL A 252 -13.95 -9.82 10.17
C VAL A 252 -14.57 -9.87 8.77
N LEU A 253 -13.78 -10.22 7.77
CA LEU A 253 -14.17 -10.39 6.38
C LEU A 253 -13.70 -11.75 5.86
N PRO A 254 -14.46 -12.39 4.96
CA PRO A 254 -13.98 -13.60 4.28
C PRO A 254 -12.78 -13.31 3.39
N LEU A 255 -11.76 -14.16 3.49
CA LEU A 255 -10.58 -14.15 2.63
C LEU A 255 -10.90 -14.81 1.29
N VAL A 256 -10.57 -14.14 0.21
CA VAL A 256 -10.73 -14.62 -1.17
C VAL A 256 -9.36 -14.80 -1.79
N GLN A 257 -9.16 -15.92 -2.49
CA GLN A 257 -7.96 -16.18 -3.29
C GLN A 257 -8.32 -16.17 -4.78
N GLU A 258 -7.58 -15.39 -5.57
CA GLU A 258 -7.75 -15.30 -7.01
C GLU A 258 -6.37 -15.17 -7.69
N ASP A 259 -6.04 -16.08 -8.62
CA ASP A 259 -4.76 -16.11 -9.35
C ASP A 259 -3.51 -16.07 -8.43
N GLY A 260 -3.58 -16.69 -7.25
CA GLY A 260 -2.50 -16.69 -6.26
C GLY A 260 -2.38 -15.41 -5.43
N LEU A 261 -3.27 -14.44 -5.64
CA LEU A 261 -3.39 -13.23 -4.85
C LEU A 261 -4.56 -13.32 -3.88
N PHE A 262 -4.50 -12.51 -2.82
CA PHE A 262 -5.49 -12.54 -1.75
C PHE A 262 -6.07 -11.15 -1.53
N TYR A 263 -7.36 -11.11 -1.23
CA TYR A 263 -8.08 -9.93 -0.77
C TYR A 263 -9.25 -10.36 0.14
N PHE A 264 -9.82 -9.44 0.88
CA PHE A 264 -10.99 -9.67 1.71
C PHE A 264 -12.21 -9.05 1.04
N ALA A 265 -13.36 -9.73 1.06
CA ALA A 265 -14.60 -9.25 0.44
C ALA A 265 -15.68 -9.03 1.48
N LYS A 266 -16.42 -7.90 1.39
CA LYS A 266 -17.66 -7.67 2.11
C LYS A 266 -18.82 -8.18 1.23
N GLY A 267 -19.54 -9.19 1.70
CA GLY A 267 -20.58 -9.85 0.89
C GLY A 267 -20.06 -10.99 0.02
N GLN A 268 -20.87 -11.42 -0.93
CA GLN A 268 -20.44 -12.45 -1.89
C GLN A 268 -19.44 -11.83 -2.89
N PRO A 269 -18.27 -12.46 -3.08
CA PRO A 269 -17.34 -11.99 -4.09
C PRO A 269 -18.04 -11.92 -5.45
N LEU A 270 -17.84 -10.84 -6.19
CA LEU A 270 -18.26 -10.73 -7.59
C LEU A 270 -17.39 -11.68 -8.42
N LEU A 271 -17.57 -12.99 -8.24
CA LEU A 271 -16.87 -13.99 -9.01
C LEU A 271 -17.37 -13.93 -10.45
N PRO A 272 -16.50 -14.08 -11.47
CA PRO A 272 -16.96 -14.31 -12.81
C PRO A 272 -17.86 -15.54 -12.77
N GLU A 273 -19.03 -15.48 -13.42
CA GLU A 273 -19.82 -16.68 -13.65
C GLU A 273 -18.87 -17.71 -14.28
N THR A 274 -18.50 -18.70 -13.50
CA THR A 274 -17.82 -19.88 -14.05
C THR A 274 -18.81 -20.43 -15.07
N SER A 275 -18.54 -20.18 -16.35
CA SER A 275 -19.22 -20.89 -17.42
C SER A 275 -19.13 -22.35 -17.05
N SER A 276 -20.22 -22.88 -16.53
CA SER A 276 -20.34 -24.30 -16.26
C SER A 276 -20.22 -25.00 -17.62
N CYS A 277 -18.97 -25.30 -17.98
CA CYS A 277 -18.65 -26.13 -19.11
C CYS A 277 -19.23 -27.50 -18.78
N LYS A 278 -20.51 -27.70 -19.07
CA LYS A 278 -21.11 -29.05 -19.15
C LYS A 278 -20.25 -29.78 -20.15
N LEU A 279 -19.41 -30.66 -19.66
CA LEU A 279 -18.65 -31.63 -20.43
C LEU A 279 -19.67 -32.41 -21.32
N ARG A 280 -19.78 -31.96 -22.56
CA ARG A 280 -20.45 -32.69 -23.61
C ARG A 280 -19.50 -33.82 -24.03
N PRO A 281 -19.93 -35.10 -24.06
CA PRO A 281 -19.03 -36.18 -24.47
C PRO A 281 -18.50 -35.93 -25.88
N GLN A 282 -17.19 -35.99 -26.01
CA GLN A 282 -16.48 -35.77 -27.26
C GLN A 282 -16.87 -36.84 -28.29
N ARG A 283 -17.54 -36.41 -29.36
CA ARG A 283 -17.56 -37.17 -30.63
C ARG A 283 -16.22 -36.92 -31.30
N THR A 284 -15.45 -37.98 -31.50
CA THR A 284 -14.22 -37.99 -32.30
C THR A 284 -14.51 -37.59 -33.75
N THR A 285 -13.88 -36.54 -34.23
CA THR A 285 -13.78 -36.18 -35.65
C THR A 285 -12.35 -35.71 -35.99
N PRO A 286 -11.90 -35.94 -37.25
CA PRO A 286 -10.48 -35.98 -37.57
C PRO A 286 -9.82 -34.58 -37.72
N SER A 287 -8.51 -34.59 -37.53
CA SER A 287 -7.53 -33.50 -37.57
C SER A 287 -7.64 -32.60 -38.81
N PRO A 288 -7.70 -31.26 -38.69
CA PRO A 288 -7.50 -30.35 -39.85
C PRO A 288 -6.05 -29.96 -40.05
N LYS A 289 -5.68 -29.75 -41.34
CA LYS A 289 -4.39 -29.32 -41.84
C LYS A 289 -4.02 -27.89 -41.40
N PRO A 290 -2.70 -27.53 -41.36
CA PRO A 290 -2.23 -26.24 -40.87
C PRO A 290 -2.53 -25.09 -41.85
N ILE A 291 -3.00 -23.96 -41.29
CA ILE A 291 -3.25 -22.70 -42.01
C ILE A 291 -2.02 -21.78 -41.83
N PRO A 292 -1.63 -20.96 -42.83
CA PRO A 292 -0.44 -20.12 -42.78
C PRO A 292 -0.57 -18.96 -41.77
N GLN A 293 0.52 -18.65 -41.11
CA GLN A 293 0.67 -17.55 -40.15
C GLN A 293 0.53 -16.18 -40.82
N ALA A 294 -0.40 -15.39 -40.40
CA ALA A 294 -0.49 -13.96 -40.72
C ALA A 294 0.46 -13.18 -39.79
N THR A 295 1.32 -12.37 -40.41
CA THR A 295 2.19 -11.41 -39.72
C THR A 295 1.40 -10.34 -39.03
N THR A 296 1.39 -10.36 -37.69
CA THR A 296 0.80 -9.30 -36.86
C THR A 296 1.86 -8.21 -36.60
N THR A 297 1.53 -7.02 -37.04
CA THR A 297 2.24 -5.77 -36.71
C THR A 297 2.25 -5.55 -35.19
N ALA A 298 3.43 -5.30 -34.63
CA ALA A 298 3.63 -5.03 -33.21
C ALA A 298 2.88 -3.77 -32.77
N SER A 299 1.83 -3.96 -31.97
CA SER A 299 1.19 -2.91 -31.19
C SER A 299 2.09 -2.59 -30.00
N ALA A 300 2.46 -1.32 -29.83
CA ALA A 300 3.25 -0.84 -28.71
C ALA A 300 2.53 -1.13 -27.38
N GLN A 301 3.12 -1.95 -26.53
CA GLN A 301 2.61 -2.23 -25.19
C GLN A 301 2.72 -0.98 -24.32
N PRO A 302 1.72 -0.70 -23.46
CA PRO A 302 1.76 0.42 -22.51
C PRO A 302 2.95 0.29 -21.55
N PRO A 303 3.52 1.40 -21.07
CA PRO A 303 4.74 1.42 -20.25
C PRO A 303 4.65 0.58 -18.97
N PHE A 304 3.46 0.43 -18.40
CA PHE A 304 3.22 -0.39 -17.21
C PHE A 304 3.40 -1.89 -17.47
N ALA A 305 3.12 -2.39 -18.66
CA ALA A 305 3.33 -3.80 -19.00
C ALA A 305 4.80 -4.26 -18.85
N LYS A 306 5.75 -3.30 -18.89
CA LYS A 306 7.19 -3.56 -18.68
C LYS A 306 7.59 -3.64 -17.21
N LEU A 307 6.77 -3.14 -16.28
CA LEU A 307 7.01 -3.25 -14.83
C LEU A 307 6.76 -4.66 -14.29
N LEU A 308 5.97 -5.43 -15.01
CA LEU A 308 5.44 -6.72 -14.56
C LEU A 308 6.23 -7.93 -15.04
N ILE A 309 7.42 -7.74 -15.63
CA ILE A 309 8.29 -8.84 -16.05
C ILE A 309 9.71 -8.55 -15.55
N PRO A 310 10.19 -9.33 -14.58
CA PRO A 310 11.09 -10.42 -14.90
C PRO A 310 10.94 -11.66 -14.01
N GLY A 311 10.89 -12.83 -14.65
CA GLY A 311 11.51 -14.05 -14.15
C GLY A 311 11.16 -14.50 -12.73
N VAL A 312 9.94 -14.95 -12.50
CA VAL A 312 9.69 -15.93 -11.44
C VAL A 312 10.40 -17.22 -11.85
N ARG A 313 11.58 -17.49 -11.28
CA ARG A 313 12.20 -18.81 -11.34
C ARG A 313 11.26 -19.80 -10.69
N ARG A 314 10.89 -20.82 -11.43
CA ARG A 314 10.10 -21.96 -10.89
C ARG A 314 10.91 -22.67 -9.79
N PRO A 315 10.28 -23.25 -8.77
CA PRO A 315 10.96 -23.83 -7.60
C PRO A 315 11.65 -25.19 -7.86
N SER A 316 12.10 -25.50 -9.06
CA SER A 316 12.67 -26.81 -9.41
C SER A 316 14.18 -26.84 -9.69
N GLU A 317 14.92 -25.74 -9.41
CA GLU A 317 16.38 -25.72 -9.62
C GLU A 317 17.16 -25.30 -8.37
N LEU A 318 16.88 -25.94 -7.24
CA LEU A 318 17.72 -25.90 -6.04
C LEU A 318 18.12 -27.32 -5.65
N ALA A 319 19.07 -27.92 -6.41
CA ALA A 319 19.86 -29.04 -5.97
C ALA A 319 21.14 -29.16 -6.81
N SER A 320 22.20 -28.52 -6.39
CA SER A 320 23.59 -28.96 -6.65
C SER A 320 24.53 -28.44 -5.56
N PRO A 321 25.44 -29.26 -5.05
CA PRO A 321 26.13 -29.03 -3.79
C PRO A 321 27.33 -28.08 -3.94
N VAL A 322 27.54 -27.29 -2.89
CA VAL A 322 28.73 -26.45 -2.71
C VAL A 322 29.94 -27.32 -2.39
N PRO A 323 31.11 -27.12 -3.02
CA PRO A 323 32.37 -27.75 -2.61
C PRO A 323 32.89 -27.10 -1.33
N GLN A 324 33.17 -27.94 -0.31
CA GLN A 324 34.04 -27.57 0.80
C GLN A 324 35.49 -27.52 0.29
N ASP A 325 36.21 -26.51 0.68
CA ASP A 325 37.60 -26.44 1.11
C ASP A 325 38.22 -25.07 0.82
N GLN A 326 38.54 -24.34 1.86
CA GLN A 326 39.91 -23.96 2.22
C GLN A 326 39.91 -22.98 3.44
N LYS A 327 40.55 -23.45 4.52
CA LYS A 327 40.91 -22.64 5.68
C LYS A 327 42.05 -21.69 5.30
N PRO A 328 42.09 -20.44 5.79
CA PRO A 328 43.33 -19.68 5.85
C PRO A 328 44.01 -19.88 7.22
N THR A 329 45.24 -20.26 7.13
CA THR A 329 46.26 -20.37 8.20
C THR A 329 46.57 -19.01 8.82
N LEU A 330 46.57 -18.98 10.14
CA LEU A 330 47.19 -17.93 10.97
C LEU A 330 48.72 -17.90 10.76
N THR A 331 49.22 -16.71 10.38
CA THR A 331 50.66 -16.42 10.54
C THR A 331 50.84 -15.17 11.39
N SER A 332 51.48 -15.39 12.52
CA SER A 332 52.05 -14.47 13.48
C SER A 332 53.06 -13.51 12.84
N ALA A 333 53.01 -12.22 13.19
CA ALA A 333 54.18 -11.36 13.12
C ALA A 333 54.17 -10.34 14.24
N ARG A 334 55.24 -10.39 14.96
CA ARG A 334 55.70 -9.58 16.10
C ARG A 334 56.03 -8.13 15.69
N GLN A 335 55.81 -7.26 16.68
CA GLN A 335 56.69 -6.17 17.16
C GLN A 335 57.47 -5.30 16.15
N LEU A 336 57.34 -3.97 16.27
CA LEU A 336 58.45 -3.11 16.75
C LEU A 336 57.96 -1.66 16.93
N THR A 337 58.30 -1.16 18.08
CA THR A 337 58.45 0.18 18.63
C THR A 337 59.10 1.20 17.66
N HIS A 338 58.58 2.42 17.51
CA HIS A 338 59.19 3.69 18.00
C HIS A 338 58.12 4.77 17.97
#